data_56107dd141716733bc3fc40eca171f78
#
_entry.id   56107dd141716733bc3fc40eca171f78
#
_cell.length_a   1.000
_cell.length_b   1.000
_cell.length_c   1.000
_cell.angle_alpha   90.00
_cell.angle_beta   90.00
_cell.angle_gamma   90.00
#
_symmetry.space_group_name_H-M   'P 1'
#
loop_
_entity.id
_entity.type
_entity.pdbx_description
1 polymer ?
#
loop_
_entity_poly.entity_id
_entity_poly.type
_entity_poly.pdbx_seq_one_letter_code
_entity_poly.pdbx_strand_id
1 'polypeptide(L)'
;VEPYNGTFEETVERCKNEIERNEKPQLIKSLNVDVAEYDTVYFGYPIWCGVAARPAEAWFTRFDLRGKTVIPFCTFGSGGLETSVAVLRKMAPRVKILDGYGIRSARIDKAAEEINEFLIRNGIKEGEVAPEVPFGDKRELNDEEKGIFDAACGDYPFPLGTPVKVSSRVAKNGMEYCFVTDSKDAKGNPAQAEVYVIVSNEEGVGPEFTKVVR
;
A
#
# COMPACT_ATOMS: atom_id res chain seq x y z
N VAL A 1 -21.77 -3.28 11.07
CA VAL A 1 -21.50 -3.85 9.74
C VAL A 1 -22.07 -5.25 9.72
N GLU A 2 -22.81 -5.60 8.68
CA GLU A 2 -23.15 -6.99 8.45
C GLU A 2 -21.85 -7.80 8.28
N PRO A 3 -21.63 -8.85 9.07
CA PRO A 3 -20.37 -9.58 9.05
C PRO A 3 -20.07 -10.16 7.66
N TYR A 4 -18.80 -10.22 7.32
CA TYR A 4 -18.31 -10.97 6.15
C TYR A 4 -18.17 -12.44 6.58
N ASN A 5 -19.32 -13.11 6.74
CA ASN A 5 -19.42 -14.49 7.21
C ASN A 5 -19.45 -15.42 5.99
N GLY A 6 -18.29 -15.81 5.53
CA GLY A 6 -18.20 -16.71 4.38
C GLY A 6 -16.80 -17.28 4.26
N THR A 7 -16.58 -18.08 3.23
CA THR A 7 -15.24 -18.51 2.83
C THR A 7 -14.43 -17.30 2.37
N PHE A 8 -13.14 -17.49 2.18
CA PHE A 8 -12.28 -16.46 1.62
C PHE A 8 -12.75 -16.01 0.23
N GLU A 9 -13.14 -16.95 -0.62
CA GLU A 9 -13.61 -16.73 -1.98
C GLU A 9 -14.92 -15.91 -1.99
N GLU A 10 -15.89 -16.25 -1.15
CA GLU A 10 -17.15 -15.52 -1.00
C GLU A 10 -16.91 -14.09 -0.49
N THR A 11 -15.96 -13.91 0.42
CA THR A 11 -15.56 -12.59 0.93
C THR A 11 -14.93 -11.75 -0.16
N VAL A 12 -14.06 -12.33 -0.99
CA VAL A 12 -13.44 -11.65 -2.14
C VAL A 12 -14.48 -11.28 -3.18
N GLU A 13 -15.42 -12.17 -3.51
CA GLU A 13 -16.50 -11.89 -4.44
C GLU A 13 -17.40 -10.76 -3.95
N ARG A 14 -17.82 -10.80 -2.69
CA ARG A 14 -18.58 -9.71 -2.07
C ARG A 14 -17.84 -8.38 -2.15
N CYS A 15 -16.54 -8.37 -1.80
CA CYS A 15 -15.70 -7.17 -1.87
C CYS A 15 -15.66 -6.59 -3.30
N LYS A 16 -15.48 -7.41 -4.33
CA LYS A 16 -15.48 -6.99 -5.73
C LYS A 16 -16.83 -6.38 -6.12
N ASN A 17 -17.94 -7.04 -5.77
CA ASN A 17 -19.29 -6.56 -6.06
C ASN A 17 -19.57 -5.21 -5.38
N GLU A 18 -19.18 -5.02 -4.12
CA GLU A 18 -19.31 -3.75 -3.39
C GLU A 18 -18.50 -2.63 -4.06
N ILE A 19 -17.30 -2.94 -4.58
CA ILE A 19 -16.46 -1.99 -5.31
C ILE A 19 -17.12 -1.59 -6.64
N GLU A 20 -17.56 -2.55 -7.45
CA GLU A 20 -18.18 -2.30 -8.75
C GLU A 20 -19.47 -1.47 -8.64
N ARG A 21 -20.28 -1.75 -7.61
CA ARG A 21 -21.54 -1.02 -7.36
C ARG A 21 -21.34 0.26 -6.55
N ASN A 22 -20.10 0.54 -6.12
CA ASN A 22 -19.78 1.63 -5.19
C ASN A 22 -20.63 1.58 -3.90
N GLU A 23 -20.94 0.38 -3.44
CA GLU A 23 -21.69 0.14 -2.21
C GLU A 23 -20.76 0.17 -1.00
N LYS A 24 -21.27 0.67 0.12
CA LYS A 24 -20.58 0.66 1.41
C LYS A 24 -21.49 0.05 2.47
N PRO A 25 -20.97 -0.86 3.32
CA PRO A 25 -21.78 -1.47 4.36
C PRO A 25 -22.22 -0.44 5.40
N GLN A 26 -23.39 -0.66 5.99
CA GLN A 26 -23.85 0.16 7.12
C GLN A 26 -23.00 -0.11 8.36
N LEU A 27 -22.51 0.96 8.99
CA LEU A 27 -21.79 0.88 10.25
C LEU A 27 -22.74 0.72 11.44
N ILE A 28 -22.29 0.00 12.46
CA ILE A 28 -23.00 -0.07 13.74
C ILE A 28 -23.04 1.34 14.36
N LYS A 29 -24.19 1.72 14.92
CA LYS A 29 -24.45 3.08 15.41
C LYS A 29 -23.63 3.49 16.64
N SER A 30 -23.02 2.56 17.35
CA SER A 30 -22.43 2.76 18.69
C SER A 30 -20.96 3.23 18.71
N LEU A 31 -20.42 3.77 17.60
CA LEU A 31 -19.10 4.38 17.64
C LEU A 31 -19.20 5.80 18.20
N ASN A 32 -19.00 5.95 19.50
CA ASN A 32 -18.88 7.24 20.19
C ASN A 32 -17.44 7.74 20.11
N VAL A 33 -17.01 8.15 18.92
CA VAL A 33 -15.73 8.86 18.72
C VAL A 33 -16.07 10.28 18.32
N ASP A 34 -15.73 11.24 19.16
CA ASP A 34 -15.77 12.65 18.79
C ASP A 34 -14.44 13.04 18.14
N VAL A 35 -14.41 13.06 16.81
CA VAL A 35 -13.23 13.50 16.05
C VAL A 35 -13.02 15.01 16.10
N ALA A 36 -13.98 15.79 16.62
CA ALA A 36 -13.89 17.25 16.64
C ALA A 36 -12.74 17.74 17.53
N GLU A 37 -12.43 17.00 18.58
CA GLU A 37 -11.38 17.34 19.56
C GLU A 37 -9.95 17.11 19.05
N TYR A 38 -9.76 16.53 17.87
CA TYR A 38 -8.43 16.16 17.34
C TYR A 38 -8.11 16.92 16.06
N ASP A 39 -6.89 17.44 15.94
CA ASP A 39 -6.37 18.06 14.71
C ASP A 39 -5.82 17.03 13.74
N THR A 40 -5.36 15.88 14.27
CA THR A 40 -4.75 14.80 13.49
C THR A 40 -5.47 13.49 13.73
N VAL A 41 -5.80 12.80 12.66
CA VAL A 41 -6.46 11.50 12.67
C VAL A 41 -5.58 10.46 11.99
N TYR A 42 -5.13 9.48 12.74
CA TYR A 42 -4.47 8.28 12.19
C TYR A 42 -5.55 7.30 11.72
N PHE A 43 -5.62 7.09 10.42
CA PHE A 43 -6.66 6.26 9.81
C PHE A 43 -6.08 4.93 9.34
N GLY A 44 -6.28 3.88 10.15
CA GLY A 44 -5.78 2.52 9.88
C GLY A 44 -6.81 1.64 9.19
N TYR A 45 -6.40 0.91 8.13
CA TYR A 45 -7.29 0.00 7.39
C TYR A 45 -6.51 -1.09 6.64
N PRO A 46 -7.11 -2.27 6.41
CA PRO A 46 -6.55 -3.24 5.49
C PRO A 46 -6.89 -2.89 4.04
N ILE A 47 -6.00 -3.27 3.12
CA ILE A 47 -6.31 -3.23 1.69
C ILE A 47 -7.04 -4.51 1.30
N TRP A 48 -8.24 -4.37 0.73
CA TRP A 48 -9.03 -5.44 0.14
C TRP A 48 -9.27 -5.15 -1.34
N CYS A 49 -8.98 -6.15 -2.19
CA CYS A 49 -9.15 -6.00 -3.64
C CYS A 49 -8.51 -4.73 -4.25
N GLY A 50 -7.34 -4.31 -3.70
CA GLY A 50 -6.57 -3.17 -4.21
C GLY A 50 -6.99 -1.79 -3.71
N VAL A 51 -8.02 -1.69 -2.86
CA VAL A 51 -8.52 -0.44 -2.27
C VAL A 51 -8.67 -0.58 -0.75
N ALA A 52 -8.94 0.52 -0.05
CA ALA A 52 -9.31 0.45 1.37
C ALA A 52 -10.55 -0.45 1.55
N ALA A 53 -10.56 -1.27 2.59
CA ALA A 53 -11.72 -2.11 2.89
C ALA A 53 -13.01 -1.26 2.96
N ARG A 54 -14.09 -1.69 2.30
CA ARG A 54 -15.33 -0.91 2.20
C ARG A 54 -15.91 -0.46 3.55
N PRO A 55 -15.82 -1.27 4.66
CA PRO A 55 -16.17 -0.78 5.98
C PRO A 55 -15.33 0.42 6.45
N ALA A 56 -14.04 0.46 6.11
CA ALA A 56 -13.17 1.57 6.45
C ALA A 56 -13.55 2.84 5.66
N GLU A 57 -13.84 2.73 4.36
CA GLU A 57 -14.36 3.85 3.58
C GLU A 57 -15.71 4.35 4.10
N ALA A 58 -16.62 3.43 4.53
CA ALA A 58 -17.88 3.80 5.16
C ALA A 58 -17.66 4.60 6.45
N TRP A 59 -16.68 4.20 7.27
CA TRP A 59 -16.28 4.94 8.46
C TRP A 59 -15.72 6.31 8.11
N PHE A 60 -14.83 6.39 7.15
CA PHE A 60 -14.17 7.62 6.72
C PHE A 60 -15.17 8.70 6.28
N THR A 61 -16.25 8.32 5.60
CA THR A 61 -17.29 9.25 5.14
C THR A 61 -18.26 9.70 6.23
N ARG A 62 -18.22 9.07 7.41
CA ARG A 62 -19.17 9.36 8.49
C ARG A 62 -18.84 10.62 9.28
N PHE A 63 -17.58 11.01 9.33
CA PHE A 63 -17.09 12.09 10.16
C PHE A 63 -16.77 13.35 9.35
N ASP A 64 -16.95 14.50 9.97
CA ASP A 64 -16.46 15.77 9.41
C ASP A 64 -14.97 15.91 9.73
N LEU A 65 -14.14 15.65 8.72
CA LEU A 65 -12.68 15.71 8.82
C LEU A 65 -12.11 17.04 8.26
N ARG A 66 -12.95 18.01 7.93
CA ARG A 66 -12.50 19.31 7.40
C ARG A 66 -11.60 20.03 8.39
N GLY A 67 -10.50 20.61 7.90
CA GLY A 67 -9.49 21.30 8.71
C GLY A 67 -8.54 20.38 9.47
N LYS A 68 -8.72 19.05 9.37
CA LYS A 68 -7.86 18.07 10.02
C LYS A 68 -6.80 17.53 9.06
N THR A 69 -5.72 17.01 9.64
CA THR A 69 -4.73 16.20 8.92
C THR A 69 -5.05 14.72 9.12
N VAL A 70 -5.22 13.99 8.03
CA VAL A 70 -5.41 12.53 8.07
C VAL A 70 -4.13 11.84 7.62
N ILE A 71 -3.70 10.88 8.40
CA ILE A 71 -2.52 10.06 8.16
C ILE A 71 -2.98 8.62 7.91
N PRO A 72 -3.11 8.20 6.64
CA PRO A 72 -3.48 6.83 6.30
C PRO A 72 -2.36 5.86 6.68
N PHE A 73 -2.72 4.69 7.21
CA PHE A 73 -1.79 3.57 7.31
C PHE A 73 -2.51 2.26 7.06
N CYS A 74 -1.84 1.33 6.37
CA CYS A 74 -2.50 0.10 5.96
C CYS A 74 -1.57 -1.09 5.91
N THR A 75 -2.17 -2.28 6.00
CA THR A 75 -1.52 -3.55 5.66
C THR A 75 -2.11 -4.12 4.38
N PHE A 76 -1.29 -4.81 3.61
CA PHE A 76 -1.69 -5.40 2.34
C PHE A 76 -0.93 -6.69 2.02
N GLY A 77 -1.45 -7.48 1.10
CA GLY A 77 -0.76 -8.65 0.55
C GLY A 77 0.28 -8.26 -0.50
N SER A 78 -0.08 -7.35 -1.42
CA SER A 78 0.83 -6.93 -2.50
C SER A 78 0.97 -5.43 -2.69
N GLY A 79 -0.05 -4.62 -2.39
CA GLY A 79 -0.04 -3.17 -2.60
C GLY A 79 -1.44 -2.57 -2.43
N GLY A 80 -1.63 -1.34 -2.93
CA GLY A 80 -2.92 -0.63 -2.91
C GLY A 80 -2.94 0.62 -2.03
N LEU A 81 -1.84 0.97 -1.34
CA LEU A 81 -1.76 2.19 -0.54
C LEU A 81 -2.03 3.42 -1.41
N GLU A 82 -1.30 3.58 -2.49
CA GLU A 82 -1.37 4.74 -3.38
C GLU A 82 -2.79 4.91 -3.96
N THR A 83 -3.39 3.81 -4.43
CA THR A 83 -4.76 3.79 -4.95
C THR A 83 -5.78 4.14 -3.86
N SER A 84 -5.64 3.56 -2.66
CA SER A 84 -6.56 3.85 -1.56
C SER A 84 -6.47 5.29 -1.09
N VAL A 85 -5.28 5.86 -0.97
CA VAL A 85 -5.07 7.27 -0.60
C VAL A 85 -5.65 8.20 -1.67
N ALA A 86 -5.49 7.88 -2.95
CA ALA A 86 -6.11 8.65 -4.04
C ALA A 86 -7.64 8.63 -3.96
N VAL A 87 -8.24 7.49 -3.60
CA VAL A 87 -9.69 7.38 -3.36
C VAL A 87 -10.11 8.21 -2.16
N LEU A 88 -9.40 8.13 -1.02
CA LEU A 88 -9.70 8.94 0.17
C LEU A 88 -9.65 10.45 -0.13
N ARG A 89 -8.65 10.90 -0.90
CA ARG A 89 -8.54 12.32 -1.33
C ARG A 89 -9.72 12.76 -2.19
N LYS A 90 -10.21 11.90 -3.10
CA LYS A 90 -11.42 12.19 -3.89
C LYS A 90 -12.68 12.25 -3.02
N MET A 91 -12.77 11.42 -1.98
CA MET A 91 -13.91 11.39 -1.07
C MET A 91 -13.94 12.61 -0.14
N ALA A 92 -12.78 13.17 0.20
CA ALA A 92 -12.65 14.28 1.14
C ALA A 92 -11.70 15.39 0.60
N PRO A 93 -12.07 16.11 -0.47
CA PRO A 93 -11.17 17.05 -1.16
C PRO A 93 -10.77 18.28 -0.32
N ARG A 94 -11.42 18.52 0.82
CA ARG A 94 -11.12 19.62 1.76
C ARG A 94 -10.37 19.16 3.01
N VAL A 95 -9.87 17.93 3.01
CA VAL A 95 -9.10 17.34 4.11
C VAL A 95 -7.64 17.20 3.67
N LYS A 96 -6.70 17.58 4.54
CA LYS A 96 -5.29 17.33 4.29
C LYS A 96 -4.99 15.85 4.54
N ILE A 97 -4.80 15.07 3.48
CA ILE A 97 -4.49 13.65 3.56
C ILE A 97 -3.04 13.44 3.11
N LEU A 98 -2.19 12.93 4.01
CA LEU A 98 -0.80 12.59 3.70
C LEU A 98 -0.73 11.37 2.77
N ASP A 99 0.47 11.07 2.24
CA ASP A 99 0.67 9.90 1.37
C ASP A 99 0.48 8.57 2.11
N GLY A 100 0.60 8.61 3.44
CA GLY A 100 0.36 7.46 4.28
C GLY A 100 1.54 6.51 4.35
N TYR A 101 1.39 5.50 5.20
CA TYR A 101 2.32 4.40 5.35
C TYR A 101 1.60 3.07 5.09
N GLY A 102 2.26 2.18 4.37
CA GLY A 102 1.70 0.84 4.10
C GLY A 102 2.77 -0.22 4.04
N ILE A 103 2.46 -1.39 4.57
CA ILE A 103 3.39 -2.52 4.61
C ILE A 103 2.72 -3.83 4.24
N ARG A 104 3.45 -4.70 3.56
CA ARG A 104 3.03 -6.08 3.36
C ARG A 104 2.94 -6.82 4.70
N SER A 105 1.90 -7.63 4.86
CA SER A 105 1.74 -8.46 6.07
C SER A 105 2.93 -9.38 6.32
N ALA A 106 3.59 -9.84 5.25
CA ALA A 106 4.80 -10.67 5.34
C ALA A 106 6.05 -9.93 5.88
N ARG A 107 6.01 -8.59 5.95
CA ARG A 107 7.11 -7.71 6.39
C ARG A 107 6.79 -6.96 7.69
N ILE A 108 5.79 -7.41 8.42
CA ILE A 108 5.28 -6.68 9.60
C ILE A 108 6.34 -6.46 10.69
N ASP A 109 7.35 -7.27 10.76
CA ASP A 109 8.51 -7.15 11.66
C ASP A 109 9.33 -5.87 11.40
N LYS A 110 9.32 -5.35 10.17
CA LYS A 110 9.99 -4.09 9.78
C LYS A 110 9.15 -2.85 10.09
N ALA A 111 7.86 -3.01 10.42
CA ALA A 111 6.91 -1.90 10.57
C ALA A 111 7.35 -0.83 11.57
N ALA A 112 7.92 -1.24 12.71
CA ALA A 112 8.28 -0.29 13.77
C ALA A 112 9.35 0.73 13.32
N GLU A 113 10.37 0.26 12.59
CA GLU A 113 11.42 1.11 12.05
C GLU A 113 10.89 1.99 10.92
N GLU A 114 10.17 1.41 9.95
CA GLU A 114 9.64 2.12 8.80
C GLU A 114 8.60 3.18 9.20
N ILE A 115 7.73 2.90 10.19
CA ILE A 115 6.80 3.88 10.75
C ILE A 115 7.55 5.03 11.41
N ASN A 116 8.60 4.74 12.19
CA ASN A 116 9.39 5.78 12.83
C ASN A 116 10.00 6.73 11.79
N GLU A 117 10.59 6.21 10.73
CA GLU A 117 11.13 7.01 9.63
C GLU A 117 10.03 7.81 8.92
N PHE A 118 8.88 7.18 8.63
CA PHE A 118 7.73 7.86 8.03
C PHE A 118 7.26 9.06 8.87
N LEU A 119 7.15 8.90 10.18
CA LEU A 119 6.72 9.97 11.09
C LEU A 119 7.72 11.14 11.11
N ILE A 120 9.02 10.83 11.11
CA ILE A 120 10.07 11.86 11.08
C ILE A 120 10.06 12.60 9.74
N ARG A 121 10.03 11.91 8.61
CA ARG A 121 9.98 12.51 7.26
C ARG A 121 8.80 13.44 7.06
N ASN A 122 7.68 13.15 7.71
CA ASN A 122 6.47 13.97 7.63
C ASN A 122 6.38 15.07 8.71
N GLY A 123 7.44 15.26 9.52
CA GLY A 123 7.48 16.26 10.58
C GLY A 123 6.49 16.02 11.73
N ILE A 124 6.04 14.77 11.90
CA ILE A 124 5.11 14.37 12.97
C ILE A 124 5.89 14.01 14.24
N LYS A 125 7.09 13.49 14.06
CA LYS A 125 8.01 13.14 15.14
C LYS A 125 9.35 13.83 14.93
N GLU A 126 9.97 14.29 16.01
CA GLU A 126 11.34 14.81 15.99
C GLU A 126 12.34 13.68 15.72
N GLY A 127 13.37 13.99 14.97
CA GLY A 127 14.46 13.09 14.62
C GLY A 127 15.10 13.43 13.28
N GLU A 128 16.13 12.68 12.93
CA GLU A 128 16.83 12.80 11.65
C GLU A 128 16.66 11.49 10.86
N VAL A 129 16.33 11.61 9.60
CA VAL A 129 16.27 10.50 8.64
C VAL A 129 16.98 10.94 7.36
N ALA A 130 17.84 10.08 6.83
CA ALA A 130 18.50 10.35 5.58
C ALA A 130 17.48 10.63 4.46
N PRO A 131 17.73 11.60 3.58
CA PRO A 131 16.85 11.86 2.44
C PRO A 131 16.76 10.62 1.56
N GLU A 132 15.58 10.39 0.97
CA GLU A 132 15.42 9.32 0.00
C GLU A 132 16.21 9.64 -1.27
N VAL A 133 16.99 8.66 -1.71
CA VAL A 133 17.65 8.73 -3.01
C VAL A 133 16.59 8.43 -4.09
N PRO A 134 16.43 9.25 -5.12
CA PRO A 134 15.50 8.96 -6.20
C PRO A 134 15.94 7.72 -6.97
N PHE A 135 14.96 7.02 -7.57
CA PHE A 135 15.28 5.96 -8.53
C PHE A 135 16.01 6.53 -9.74
N GLY A 136 16.97 5.77 -10.24
CA GLY A 136 17.61 6.07 -11.53
C GLY A 136 16.66 5.87 -12.72
N ASP A 137 17.20 6.08 -13.94
CA ASP A 137 16.44 5.88 -15.17
C ASP A 137 16.05 4.41 -15.36
N LYS A 138 14.84 4.20 -15.90
CA LYS A 138 14.37 2.87 -16.28
C LYS A 138 15.11 2.36 -17.50
N ARG A 139 15.73 1.20 -17.39
CA ARG A 139 16.53 0.54 -18.44
C ARG A 139 16.18 -0.92 -18.59
N GLU A 140 16.70 -1.60 -19.58
CA GLU A 140 16.56 -3.05 -19.73
C GLU A 140 17.24 -3.80 -18.58
N LEU A 141 16.69 -4.97 -18.24
CA LEU A 141 17.24 -5.83 -17.20
C LEU A 141 18.43 -6.63 -17.72
N ASN A 142 19.42 -6.85 -16.87
CA ASN A 142 20.43 -7.88 -17.05
C ASN A 142 19.99 -9.21 -16.38
N ASP A 143 20.79 -10.26 -16.52
CA ASP A 143 20.44 -11.60 -15.99
C ASP A 143 20.48 -11.67 -14.46
N GLU A 144 21.35 -10.89 -13.81
CA GLU A 144 21.40 -10.77 -12.36
C GLU A 144 20.09 -10.16 -11.81
N GLU A 145 19.61 -9.09 -12.44
CA GLU A 145 18.37 -8.43 -12.04
C GLU A 145 17.12 -9.27 -12.28
N LYS A 146 17.12 -10.10 -13.33
CA LYS A 146 16.09 -11.13 -13.52
C LYS A 146 16.11 -12.12 -12.37
N GLY A 147 17.31 -12.59 -11.96
CA GLY A 147 17.47 -13.47 -10.82
C GLY A 147 16.99 -12.86 -9.50
N ILE A 148 17.23 -11.56 -9.28
CA ILE A 148 16.70 -10.83 -8.12
C ILE A 148 15.16 -10.81 -8.12
N PHE A 149 14.55 -10.51 -9.28
CA PHE A 149 13.09 -10.52 -9.41
C PHE A 149 12.50 -11.90 -9.13
N ASP A 150 13.07 -12.95 -9.74
CA ASP A 150 12.60 -14.32 -9.58
C ASP A 150 12.74 -14.81 -8.14
N ALA A 151 13.86 -14.49 -7.48
CA ALA A 151 14.09 -14.87 -6.09
C ALA A 151 13.14 -14.15 -5.12
N ALA A 152 12.79 -12.88 -5.39
CA ALA A 152 11.88 -12.12 -4.53
C ALA A 152 10.40 -12.43 -4.76
N CYS A 153 10.02 -12.78 -5.99
CA CYS A 153 8.63 -12.80 -6.46
C CYS A 153 8.14 -14.18 -6.90
N GLY A 154 9.05 -15.15 -7.11
CA GLY A 154 8.72 -16.46 -7.71
C GLY A 154 7.69 -17.26 -6.93
N ASP A 155 7.71 -17.20 -5.61
CA ASP A 155 6.76 -17.89 -4.74
C ASP A 155 5.48 -17.08 -4.45
N TYR A 156 5.34 -15.87 -5.03
CA TYR A 156 4.15 -15.06 -4.80
C TYR A 156 2.95 -15.63 -5.58
N PRO A 157 1.82 -15.94 -4.91
CA PRO A 157 0.74 -16.73 -5.51
C PRO A 157 -0.09 -16.00 -6.59
N PHE A 158 0.12 -14.69 -6.74
CA PHE A 158 -0.61 -13.91 -7.72
C PHE A 158 0.33 -13.37 -8.81
N PRO A 159 -0.10 -13.34 -10.09
CA PRO A 159 0.75 -12.88 -11.18
C PRO A 159 1.19 -11.42 -10.99
N LEU A 160 2.50 -11.19 -10.96
CA LEU A 160 3.11 -9.85 -10.95
C LEU A 160 3.49 -9.37 -12.36
N GLY A 161 3.35 -10.22 -13.38
CA GLY A 161 3.73 -9.95 -14.75
C GLY A 161 5.19 -10.32 -15.04
N THR A 162 5.61 -10.08 -16.28
CA THR A 162 6.97 -10.33 -16.75
C THR A 162 7.79 -9.04 -16.66
N PRO A 163 8.95 -9.03 -15.98
CA PRO A 163 9.76 -7.83 -15.87
C PRO A 163 10.39 -7.47 -17.22
N VAL A 164 10.23 -6.21 -17.64
CA VAL A 164 10.73 -5.69 -18.93
C VAL A 164 11.69 -4.52 -18.78
N LYS A 165 11.59 -3.74 -17.70
CA LYS A 165 12.52 -2.66 -17.35
C LYS A 165 12.77 -2.64 -15.86
N VAL A 166 13.91 -2.05 -15.47
CA VAL A 166 14.30 -1.87 -14.08
C VAL A 166 14.89 -0.49 -13.85
N SER A 167 14.67 0.06 -12.69
CA SER A 167 15.46 1.13 -12.09
C SER A 167 15.83 0.75 -10.66
N SER A 168 16.88 1.34 -10.13
CA SER A 168 17.34 1.06 -8.77
C SER A 168 17.73 2.33 -8.03
N ARG A 169 17.73 2.24 -6.70
CA ARG A 169 18.25 3.27 -5.81
C ARG A 169 18.95 2.65 -4.61
N VAL A 170 19.89 3.41 -4.04
CA VAL A 170 20.44 3.06 -2.73
C VAL A 170 19.40 3.34 -1.66
N ALA A 171 19.09 2.33 -0.85
CA ALA A 171 18.27 2.44 0.34
C ALA A 171 19.16 2.32 1.59
N LYS A 172 18.63 2.69 2.77
CA LYS A 172 19.34 2.63 4.05
C LYS A 172 19.95 1.25 4.32
N ASN A 173 19.21 0.19 4.05
CA ASN A 173 19.56 -1.18 4.39
C ASN A 173 19.88 -2.03 3.16
N GLY A 174 20.20 -1.43 2.01
CA GLY A 174 20.52 -2.18 0.79
C GLY A 174 20.25 -1.45 -0.51
N MET A 175 19.87 -2.20 -1.54
CA MET A 175 19.47 -1.69 -2.84
C MET A 175 17.99 -1.95 -3.06
N GLU A 176 17.26 -0.93 -3.45
CA GLU A 176 15.86 -1.05 -3.84
C GLU A 176 15.74 -1.00 -5.37
N TYR A 177 14.99 -1.95 -5.92
CA TYR A 177 14.70 -2.10 -7.34
C TYR A 177 13.22 -1.85 -7.61
N CYS A 178 12.95 -1.11 -8.70
CA CYS A 178 11.62 -0.93 -9.26
C CYS A 178 11.59 -1.59 -10.63
N PHE A 179 10.95 -2.75 -10.72
CA PHE A 179 10.75 -3.49 -11.96
C PHE A 179 9.43 -3.06 -12.61
N VAL A 180 9.48 -2.61 -13.86
CA VAL A 180 8.28 -2.48 -14.68
C VAL A 180 7.97 -3.84 -15.28
N THR A 181 6.76 -4.31 -15.06
CA THR A 181 6.31 -5.62 -15.56
C THR A 181 5.16 -5.47 -16.56
N ASP A 182 5.18 -6.27 -17.61
CA ASP A 182 4.01 -6.47 -18.48
C ASP A 182 3.04 -7.41 -17.78
N SER A 183 1.85 -6.91 -17.51
CA SER A 183 0.82 -7.54 -16.70
C SER A 183 -0.55 -7.39 -17.34
N LYS A 184 -1.60 -7.65 -16.59
CA LYS A 184 -3.00 -7.43 -17.00
C LYS A 184 -3.75 -6.68 -15.92
N ASP A 185 -4.67 -5.82 -16.32
CA ASP A 185 -5.63 -5.19 -15.41
C ASP A 185 -6.68 -6.18 -14.89
N ALA A 186 -7.56 -5.72 -14.00
CA ALA A 186 -8.64 -6.55 -13.45
C ALA A 186 -9.64 -7.08 -14.51
N LYS A 187 -9.66 -6.49 -15.71
CA LYS A 187 -10.50 -6.89 -16.83
C LYS A 187 -9.77 -7.79 -17.82
N GLY A 188 -8.48 -8.08 -17.57
CA GLY A 188 -7.64 -8.90 -18.42
C GLY A 188 -6.99 -8.14 -19.59
N ASN A 189 -7.12 -6.82 -19.70
CA ASN A 189 -6.45 -6.03 -20.71
C ASN A 189 -4.96 -5.89 -20.40
N PRO A 190 -4.10 -5.75 -21.43
CA PRO A 190 -2.69 -5.46 -21.24
C PRO A 190 -2.50 -4.20 -20.37
N ALA A 191 -1.66 -4.31 -19.37
CA ALA A 191 -1.32 -3.22 -18.45
C ALA A 191 0.12 -3.38 -17.97
N GLN A 192 0.69 -2.33 -17.40
CA GLN A 192 1.98 -2.40 -16.73
C GLN A 192 1.79 -2.22 -15.24
N ALA A 193 2.69 -2.84 -14.47
CA ALA A 193 2.77 -2.67 -13.04
C ALA A 193 4.23 -2.35 -12.65
N GLU A 194 4.39 -1.69 -11.52
CA GLU A 194 5.70 -1.46 -10.89
C GLU A 194 5.81 -2.37 -9.67
N VAL A 195 6.80 -3.27 -9.69
CA VAL A 195 7.08 -4.23 -8.63
C VAL A 195 8.36 -3.80 -7.91
N TYR A 196 8.26 -3.59 -6.62
CA TYR A 196 9.36 -3.11 -5.78
C TYR A 196 9.97 -4.27 -5.00
N VAL A 197 11.30 -4.34 -5.05
CA VAL A 197 12.10 -5.39 -4.39
C VAL A 197 13.24 -4.72 -3.67
N ILE A 198 13.55 -5.16 -2.44
CA ILE A 198 14.75 -4.76 -1.70
C ILE A 198 15.72 -5.92 -1.60
N VAL A 199 16.99 -5.64 -1.83
CA VAL A 199 18.11 -6.55 -1.57
C VAL A 199 18.87 -5.99 -0.37
N SER A 200 18.82 -6.71 0.76
CA SER A 200 19.45 -6.30 1.99
C SER A 200 20.97 -6.33 1.89
N ASN A 201 21.66 -5.43 2.62
CA ASN A 201 23.10 -5.51 2.86
C ASN A 201 23.47 -6.57 3.92
N GLU A 202 22.49 -7.16 4.61
CA GLU A 202 22.72 -8.20 5.62
C GLU A 202 23.06 -9.53 4.94
N GLU A 203 24.14 -10.17 5.36
CA GLU A 203 24.58 -11.45 4.82
C GLU A 203 23.54 -12.55 5.09
N GLY A 204 23.23 -13.34 4.08
CA GLY A 204 22.26 -14.44 4.17
C GLY A 204 20.79 -14.02 4.02
N VAL A 205 20.49 -12.72 3.87
CA VAL A 205 19.13 -12.23 3.59
C VAL A 205 18.93 -12.13 2.08
N GLY A 206 17.98 -12.90 1.56
CA GLY A 206 17.64 -12.89 0.13
C GLY A 206 16.85 -11.63 -0.28
N PRO A 207 16.65 -11.46 -1.61
CA PRO A 207 15.77 -10.40 -2.14
C PRO A 207 14.35 -10.51 -1.61
N GLU A 208 13.73 -9.39 -1.27
CA GLU A 208 12.41 -9.34 -0.67
C GLU A 208 11.45 -8.47 -1.49
N PHE A 209 10.32 -9.04 -1.89
CA PHE A 209 9.23 -8.30 -2.53
C PHE A 209 8.54 -7.37 -1.52
N THR A 210 8.49 -6.08 -1.81
CA THR A 210 7.95 -5.06 -0.89
C THR A 210 6.54 -4.61 -1.26
N LYS A 211 6.27 -4.30 -2.53
CA LYS A 211 4.94 -3.91 -3.01
C LYS A 211 4.82 -3.98 -4.53
N VAL A 212 3.58 -3.95 -5.02
CA VAL A 212 3.25 -3.67 -6.42
C VAL A 212 2.32 -2.46 -6.51
N VAL A 213 2.58 -1.60 -7.50
CA VAL A 213 1.72 -0.47 -7.90
C VAL A 213 1.17 -0.76 -9.29
N ARG A 214 -0.18 -0.63 -9.44
CA ARG A 214 -0.93 -0.90 -10.68
C ARG A 214 -1.75 0.31 -11.08
#